data_a0556a61a7a0a7f87912bf0559b09ddb
#
_entry.id   a0556a61a7a0a7f87912bf0559b09ddb
#
_cell.length_a   1.000
_cell.length_b   1.000
_cell.length_c   1.000
_cell.angle_alpha   90.00
_cell.angle_beta   90.00
_cell.angle_gamma   90.00
#
_symmetry.space_group_name_H-M   'P 1'
#
loop_
_entity.id
_entity.type
_entity.pdbx_description
1 polymer ?
#
loop_
_entity_poly.entity_id
_entity_poly.type
_entity_poly.pdbx_seq_one_letter_code
_entity_poly.pdbx_strand_id
1 'polypeptide(L)'
;MIELINIQKSYPTQTLYQDLNLRLNKGDKVGLVGRNGTGKSTLFKLILGEEQPDSGDIATPKNYKIGALKQYFDFKEKTLLDETATALSEDDKYNIYKAEKILFGLGFSEEDLQKEPKSFSGGYQIRINLAKLLLTEPNMLLLDEPTNYLDILSIRWLREFLKSFDGEVILITHDRDFMNSVCTHTMGIIRKNAFIIAGSTTKFFEQLAANEEHYMKQKEAQDKKIKDLEEFIAKNKARAATATLAQSKVKILEKMEVMEDIVYEKDLKFDFNYKDTSAKYLLEVKDVSFGYDKSNILFKDITFALSRGETLGIIGKNGKGKSTLLNVLAGELKALSGSVDFHPSTVFGHFGQTNINHLNQNNTIIEEIQSVNNKISESVIRNICGIMMFSGDNAKKKISLLSGGEKSRVMLGKIIAQDVNLLFLDEPTNHLDIESIEALTTAIKEFAGSSIIVTHSEELLRAVCDRLIVFTNDGADYFNGTYDEFLEKIGWGDDIEDAKPTKTKESQKSDKPKINKKESKQLRAQLVAKKSQDLKPLKAKIEELENKASTLFGLDKTKVENEILEVMQKIESINSEFDKNMSELS
;
A
#
# COMPACT_ATOMS: atom_id res chain seq x y z
N MET A 1 21.06 -16.45 -5.31
CA MET A 1 21.80 -15.18 -5.14
C MET A 1 21.93 -14.51 -6.49
N ILE A 2 21.42 -13.30 -6.64
CA ILE A 2 21.55 -12.45 -7.83
C ILE A 2 22.42 -11.25 -7.47
N GLU A 3 23.26 -10.79 -8.41
CA GLU A 3 24.14 -9.65 -8.19
C GLU A 3 24.13 -8.74 -9.44
N LEU A 4 23.85 -7.46 -9.21
CA LEU A 4 23.94 -6.38 -10.20
C LEU A 4 25.21 -5.60 -9.89
N ILE A 5 26.08 -5.43 -10.87
CA ILE A 5 27.42 -4.85 -10.68
C ILE A 5 27.57 -3.64 -11.62
N ASN A 6 27.72 -2.45 -11.03
CA ASN A 6 27.95 -1.18 -11.71
C ASN A 6 26.98 -0.91 -12.88
N ILE A 7 25.70 -1.20 -12.66
CA ILE A 7 24.65 -1.03 -13.67
C ILE A 7 24.45 0.44 -13.98
N GLN A 8 24.51 0.77 -15.27
CA GLN A 8 24.13 2.07 -15.82
C GLN A 8 22.95 1.91 -16.76
N LYS A 9 21.98 2.82 -16.67
CA LYS A 9 20.82 2.87 -17.55
C LYS A 9 20.31 4.30 -17.71
N SER A 10 20.25 4.73 -18.98
CA SER A 10 19.78 6.07 -19.34
C SER A 10 18.77 6.00 -20.47
N TYR A 11 17.79 6.87 -20.42
CA TYR A 11 16.89 7.16 -21.52
C TYR A 11 17.18 8.58 -22.06
N PRO A 12 16.71 8.96 -23.25
CA PRO A 12 17.01 10.28 -23.84
C PRO A 12 16.68 11.47 -22.93
N THR A 13 15.72 11.30 -22.02
CA THR A 13 15.22 12.37 -21.13
C THR A 13 15.74 12.26 -19.70
N GLN A 14 16.27 11.08 -19.29
CA GLN A 14 16.61 10.84 -17.89
C GLN A 14 17.60 9.69 -17.72
N THR A 15 18.62 9.88 -16.87
CA THR A 15 19.47 8.78 -16.37
C THR A 15 18.81 8.18 -15.12
N LEU A 16 18.47 6.88 -15.18
CA LEU A 16 17.83 6.17 -14.10
C LEU A 16 18.83 5.59 -13.09
N TYR A 17 19.90 4.97 -13.59
CA TYR A 17 20.94 4.35 -12.76
C TYR A 17 22.32 4.80 -13.17
N GLN A 18 23.18 4.97 -12.18
CA GLN A 18 24.60 5.29 -12.35
C GLN A 18 25.37 4.52 -11.28
N ASP A 19 26.16 3.52 -11.74
CA ASP A 19 26.92 2.62 -10.87
C ASP A 19 26.04 1.90 -9.81
N LEU A 20 24.82 1.49 -10.19
CA LEU A 20 23.92 0.78 -9.30
C LEU A 20 24.48 -0.61 -8.99
N ASN A 21 24.68 -0.88 -7.71
CA ASN A 21 25.12 -2.14 -7.18
C ASN A 21 24.05 -2.71 -6.25
N LEU A 22 23.66 -3.98 -6.47
CA LEU A 22 22.66 -4.69 -5.67
C LEU A 22 23.06 -6.15 -5.54
N ARG A 23 23.07 -6.67 -4.32
CA ARG A 23 23.29 -8.09 -4.07
C ARG A 23 22.15 -8.62 -3.22
N LEU A 24 21.52 -9.70 -3.67
CA LEU A 24 20.46 -10.40 -2.95
C LEU A 24 20.95 -11.78 -2.57
N ASN A 25 20.87 -12.12 -1.29
CA ASN A 25 21.23 -13.43 -0.77
C ASN A 25 19.98 -14.33 -0.78
N LYS A 26 20.22 -15.64 -0.66
CA LYS A 26 19.13 -16.60 -0.61
C LYS A 26 18.19 -16.31 0.57
N GLY A 27 16.90 -16.22 0.26
CA GLY A 27 15.85 -15.94 1.24
C GLY A 27 15.64 -14.46 1.57
N ASP A 28 16.42 -13.54 0.95
CA ASP A 28 16.17 -12.11 1.12
C ASP A 28 14.83 -11.72 0.50
N LYS A 29 14.02 -11.01 1.27
CA LYS A 29 12.75 -10.44 0.83
C LYS A 29 12.88 -8.93 0.89
N VAL A 30 12.91 -8.29 -0.28
CA VAL A 30 13.21 -6.87 -0.42
C VAL A 30 11.99 -6.11 -0.91
N GLY A 31 11.53 -5.14 -0.13
CA GLY A 31 10.51 -4.18 -0.54
C GLY A 31 11.17 -3.00 -1.28
N LEU A 32 10.81 -2.78 -2.54
CA LEU A 32 11.33 -1.69 -3.36
C LEU A 32 10.39 -0.49 -3.30
N VAL A 33 10.81 0.55 -2.58
CA VAL A 33 10.08 1.80 -2.41
C VAL A 33 10.61 2.90 -3.35
N GLY A 34 9.79 3.90 -3.61
CA GLY A 34 10.14 5.09 -4.40
C GLY A 34 8.99 5.56 -5.26
N ARG A 35 9.08 6.82 -5.68
CA ARG A 35 8.06 7.49 -6.51
C ARG A 35 7.91 6.85 -7.87
N ASN A 36 6.82 7.16 -8.55
CA ASN A 36 6.62 6.75 -9.92
C ASN A 36 7.66 7.43 -10.83
N GLY A 37 8.22 6.65 -11.79
CA GLY A 37 9.27 7.14 -12.69
C GLY A 37 10.71 7.03 -12.17
N THR A 38 10.96 6.54 -10.95
CA THR A 38 12.32 6.34 -10.43
C THR A 38 13.06 5.13 -11.01
N GLY A 39 12.38 4.34 -11.87
CA GLY A 39 12.99 3.20 -12.55
C GLY A 39 12.63 1.83 -11.95
N LYS A 40 11.75 1.72 -10.93
CA LYS A 40 11.39 0.44 -10.29
C LYS A 40 11.08 -0.67 -11.30
N SER A 41 10.18 -0.43 -12.25
CA SER A 41 9.82 -1.40 -13.28
C SER A 41 10.95 -1.65 -14.29
N THR A 42 11.83 -0.66 -14.54
CA THR A 42 13.03 -0.84 -15.38
C THR A 42 14.02 -1.79 -14.70
N LEU A 43 14.16 -1.71 -13.37
CA LEU A 43 15.00 -2.66 -12.62
C LEU A 43 14.49 -4.10 -12.81
N PHE A 44 13.18 -4.32 -12.78
CA PHE A 44 12.60 -5.63 -13.05
C PHE A 44 12.90 -6.12 -14.46
N LYS A 45 12.74 -5.27 -15.47
CA LYS A 45 13.07 -5.62 -16.86
C LYS A 45 14.54 -5.99 -17.06
N LEU A 46 15.45 -5.28 -16.38
CA LEU A 46 16.89 -5.59 -16.40
C LEU A 46 17.16 -6.96 -15.76
N ILE A 47 16.57 -7.24 -14.59
CA ILE A 47 16.72 -8.53 -13.90
C ILE A 47 16.14 -9.69 -14.73
N LEU A 48 15.02 -9.45 -15.43
CA LEU A 48 14.39 -10.42 -16.33
C LEU A 48 15.13 -10.63 -17.65
N GLY A 49 16.11 -9.75 -17.98
CA GLY A 49 16.79 -9.75 -19.27
C GLY A 49 15.93 -9.25 -20.44
N GLU A 50 14.76 -8.65 -20.15
CA GLU A 50 13.86 -8.03 -21.14
C GLU A 50 14.47 -6.73 -21.69
N GLU A 51 15.34 -6.10 -20.91
CA GLU A 51 16.07 -4.90 -21.25
C GLU A 51 17.55 -5.07 -20.89
N GLN A 52 18.45 -4.50 -21.68
CA GLN A 52 19.89 -4.56 -21.41
C GLN A 52 20.35 -3.28 -20.68
N PRO A 53 21.26 -3.36 -19.71
CA PRO A 53 21.92 -2.18 -19.17
C PRO A 53 22.82 -1.53 -20.23
N ASP A 54 23.08 -0.24 -20.10
CA ASP A 54 24.01 0.48 -20.99
C ASP A 54 25.47 0.11 -20.67
N SER A 55 25.76 -0.21 -19.39
CA SER A 55 27.00 -0.81 -18.90
C SER A 55 26.76 -1.55 -17.59
N GLY A 56 27.73 -2.38 -17.17
CA GLY A 56 27.65 -3.24 -15.99
C GLY A 56 27.12 -4.63 -16.32
N ASP A 57 27.12 -5.51 -15.32
CA ASP A 57 26.79 -6.92 -15.46
C ASP A 57 25.74 -7.37 -14.46
N ILE A 58 24.89 -8.32 -14.88
CA ILE A 58 23.92 -9.00 -14.03
C ILE A 58 24.30 -10.46 -13.93
N ALA A 59 24.75 -10.88 -12.76
CA ALA A 59 25.18 -12.25 -12.49
C ALA A 59 24.07 -13.05 -11.83
N THR A 60 23.68 -14.16 -12.47
CA THR A 60 22.72 -15.12 -11.95
C THR A 60 23.29 -16.53 -11.95
N PRO A 61 22.95 -17.41 -10.99
CA PRO A 61 23.38 -18.81 -11.00
C PRO A 61 22.81 -19.58 -12.20
N LYS A 62 23.47 -20.66 -12.61
CA LYS A 62 22.92 -21.58 -13.61
C LYS A 62 21.60 -22.17 -13.14
N ASN A 63 20.64 -22.32 -14.05
CA ASN A 63 19.29 -22.84 -13.78
C ASN A 63 18.48 -22.03 -12.76
N TYR A 64 18.82 -20.77 -12.54
CA TYR A 64 18.07 -19.90 -11.64
C TYR A 64 16.81 -19.40 -12.33
N LYS A 65 15.66 -19.80 -11.79
CA LYS A 65 14.34 -19.45 -12.32
C LYS A 65 13.86 -18.17 -11.65
N ILE A 66 13.64 -17.13 -12.45
CA ILE A 66 13.03 -15.89 -12.00
C ILE A 66 11.60 -15.87 -12.47
N GLY A 67 10.66 -15.75 -11.55
CA GLY A 67 9.26 -15.62 -11.81
C GLY A 67 8.80 -14.16 -11.68
N ALA A 68 8.11 -13.63 -12.70
CA ALA A 68 7.53 -12.30 -12.66
C ALA A 68 6.06 -12.32 -13.01
N LEU A 69 5.26 -11.49 -12.32
CA LEU A 69 3.85 -11.34 -12.61
C LEU A 69 3.69 -10.52 -13.90
N LYS A 70 3.08 -11.11 -14.93
CA LYS A 70 2.83 -10.45 -16.22
C LYS A 70 1.54 -9.63 -16.18
N GLN A 71 1.51 -8.51 -16.89
CA GLN A 71 0.34 -7.64 -17.02
C GLN A 71 -0.64 -8.07 -18.13
N TYR A 72 -0.18 -8.86 -19.11
CA TYR A 72 -0.98 -9.34 -20.24
C TYR A 72 -1.13 -10.85 -20.20
N PHE A 73 -2.33 -11.35 -20.52
CA PHE A 73 -2.73 -12.74 -20.37
C PHE A 73 -3.19 -13.33 -21.70
N ASP A 74 -2.64 -14.48 -22.04
CA ASP A 74 -3.12 -15.31 -23.14
C ASP A 74 -3.51 -16.67 -22.57
N PHE A 75 -4.80 -16.84 -22.29
CA PHE A 75 -5.35 -18.09 -21.79
C PHE A 75 -5.77 -18.96 -22.97
N LYS A 76 -5.37 -20.24 -22.94
CA LYS A 76 -5.55 -21.19 -24.05
C LYS A 76 -6.47 -22.33 -23.70
N GLU A 77 -6.53 -22.72 -22.43
CA GLU A 77 -7.30 -23.87 -21.97
C GLU A 77 -8.78 -23.52 -21.72
N LYS A 78 -9.61 -24.55 -21.71
CA LYS A 78 -11.07 -24.43 -21.58
C LYS A 78 -11.51 -24.23 -20.13
N THR A 79 -10.76 -24.77 -19.18
CA THR A 79 -11.09 -24.63 -17.75
C THR A 79 -10.00 -23.87 -17.01
N LEU A 80 -10.38 -23.23 -15.92
CA LEU A 80 -9.45 -22.54 -15.03
C LEU A 80 -8.39 -23.50 -14.48
N LEU A 81 -8.81 -24.71 -14.08
CA LEU A 81 -7.91 -25.70 -13.52
C LEU A 81 -6.88 -26.18 -14.56
N ASP A 82 -7.32 -26.51 -15.78
CA ASP A 82 -6.42 -26.93 -16.86
C ASP A 82 -5.43 -25.80 -17.21
N GLU A 83 -5.92 -24.56 -17.34
CA GLU A 83 -5.08 -23.40 -17.65
C GLU A 83 -4.01 -23.19 -16.58
N THR A 84 -4.38 -23.33 -15.31
CA THR A 84 -3.43 -23.17 -14.21
C THR A 84 -2.45 -24.34 -14.15
N ALA A 85 -2.92 -25.56 -14.41
CA ALA A 85 -2.08 -26.78 -14.45
C ALA A 85 -1.02 -26.74 -15.56
N THR A 86 -1.18 -25.93 -16.63
CA THR A 86 -0.13 -25.74 -17.66
C THR A 86 1.19 -25.23 -17.09
N ALA A 87 1.18 -24.62 -15.92
CA ALA A 87 2.37 -24.09 -15.26
C ALA A 87 3.10 -25.12 -14.37
N LEU A 88 2.52 -26.32 -14.20
CA LEU A 88 3.20 -27.40 -13.47
C LEU A 88 4.44 -27.88 -14.24
N SER A 89 5.47 -28.25 -13.52
CA SER A 89 6.66 -28.87 -14.11
C SER A 89 6.33 -30.26 -14.70
N GLU A 90 7.14 -30.76 -15.62
CA GLU A 90 6.95 -32.10 -16.17
C GLU A 90 6.92 -33.18 -15.08
N ASP A 91 7.69 -33.03 -14.00
CA ASP A 91 7.74 -33.95 -12.85
C ASP A 91 6.44 -33.88 -12.01
N ASP A 92 5.76 -32.74 -12.02
CA ASP A 92 4.55 -32.48 -11.25
C ASP A 92 3.26 -32.50 -12.10
N LYS A 93 3.33 -32.83 -13.35
CA LYS A 93 2.23 -32.75 -14.33
C LYS A 93 0.93 -33.44 -13.86
N TYR A 94 1.04 -34.49 -13.04
CA TYR A 94 -0.09 -35.20 -12.47
C TYR A 94 -0.54 -34.69 -11.10
N ASN A 95 0.18 -33.75 -10.52
CA ASN A 95 -0.10 -33.21 -9.19
C ASN A 95 -1.06 -32.02 -9.25
N ILE A 96 -2.21 -32.19 -9.92
CA ILE A 96 -3.24 -31.14 -10.15
C ILE A 96 -3.70 -30.49 -8.85
N TYR A 97 -3.67 -31.24 -7.72
CA TYR A 97 -4.03 -30.70 -6.40
C TYR A 97 -3.19 -29.48 -5.98
N LYS A 98 -1.96 -29.34 -6.51
CA LYS A 98 -1.13 -28.15 -6.25
C LYS A 98 -1.77 -26.90 -6.86
N ALA A 99 -2.33 -27.02 -8.07
CA ALA A 99 -3.04 -25.94 -8.75
C ALA A 99 -4.32 -25.58 -8.00
N GLU A 100 -5.14 -26.58 -7.61
CA GLU A 100 -6.36 -26.38 -6.83
C GLU A 100 -6.07 -25.63 -5.52
N LYS A 101 -5.07 -26.08 -4.77
CA LYS A 101 -4.69 -25.47 -3.49
C LYS A 101 -4.32 -23.99 -3.62
N ILE A 102 -3.56 -23.62 -4.65
CA ILE A 102 -3.18 -22.23 -4.90
C ILE A 102 -4.41 -21.43 -5.35
N LEU A 103 -5.25 -21.97 -6.22
CA LEU A 103 -6.47 -21.32 -6.69
C LEU A 103 -7.43 -21.04 -5.54
N PHE A 104 -7.69 -22.01 -4.65
CA PHE A 104 -8.51 -21.79 -3.46
C PHE A 104 -7.92 -20.72 -2.55
N GLY A 105 -6.60 -20.74 -2.32
CA GLY A 105 -5.92 -19.69 -1.57
C GLY A 105 -6.06 -18.29 -2.16
N LEU A 106 -6.19 -18.19 -3.49
CA LEU A 106 -6.44 -16.94 -4.19
C LEU A 106 -7.94 -16.60 -4.32
N GLY A 107 -8.83 -17.34 -3.62
CA GLY A 107 -10.25 -17.01 -3.50
C GLY A 107 -11.12 -17.51 -4.64
N PHE A 108 -10.68 -18.51 -5.40
CA PHE A 108 -11.54 -19.24 -6.33
C PHE A 108 -12.35 -20.32 -5.59
N SER A 109 -13.58 -20.57 -6.05
CA SER A 109 -14.42 -21.64 -5.55
C SER A 109 -14.24 -22.92 -6.37
N GLU A 110 -14.75 -24.05 -5.86
CA GLU A 110 -14.75 -25.32 -6.59
C GLU A 110 -15.50 -25.22 -7.93
N GLU A 111 -16.61 -24.46 -7.97
CA GLU A 111 -17.37 -24.20 -9.19
C GLU A 111 -16.57 -23.39 -10.23
N ASP A 112 -15.66 -22.52 -9.77
CA ASP A 112 -14.84 -21.69 -10.65
C ASP A 112 -13.81 -22.51 -11.41
N LEU A 113 -13.34 -23.63 -10.87
CA LEU A 113 -12.32 -24.48 -11.49
C LEU A 113 -12.71 -24.97 -12.89
N GLN A 114 -14.02 -25.11 -13.13
CA GLN A 114 -14.56 -25.58 -14.41
C GLN A 114 -14.93 -24.45 -15.38
N LYS A 115 -14.85 -23.18 -14.96
CA LYS A 115 -15.16 -22.03 -15.81
C LYS A 115 -14.01 -21.68 -16.75
N GLU A 116 -14.34 -21.03 -17.86
CA GLU A 116 -13.35 -20.56 -18.82
C GLU A 116 -12.54 -19.38 -18.22
N PRO A 117 -11.19 -19.39 -18.27
CA PRO A 117 -10.36 -18.33 -17.71
C PRO A 117 -10.69 -16.94 -18.24
N LYS A 118 -11.07 -16.82 -19.52
CA LYS A 118 -11.45 -15.55 -20.15
C LYS A 118 -12.78 -14.99 -19.67
N SER A 119 -13.64 -15.80 -19.07
CA SER A 119 -14.93 -15.37 -18.54
C SER A 119 -14.81 -14.57 -17.23
N PHE A 120 -13.65 -14.65 -16.58
CA PHE A 120 -13.39 -13.93 -15.34
C PHE A 120 -13.07 -12.46 -15.57
N SER A 121 -13.40 -11.62 -14.59
CA SER A 121 -13.00 -10.20 -14.59
C SER A 121 -11.48 -10.05 -14.61
N GLY A 122 -10.99 -8.88 -15.04
CA GLY A 122 -9.55 -8.60 -15.12
C GLY A 122 -8.78 -8.88 -13.82
N GLY A 123 -9.36 -8.56 -12.66
CA GLY A 123 -8.77 -8.86 -11.36
C GLY A 123 -8.62 -10.36 -11.09
N TYR A 124 -9.62 -11.15 -11.44
CA TYR A 124 -9.51 -12.61 -11.34
C TYR A 124 -8.51 -13.19 -12.34
N GLN A 125 -8.38 -12.63 -13.55
CA GLN A 125 -7.36 -13.04 -14.52
C GLN A 125 -5.93 -12.80 -14.00
N ILE A 126 -5.71 -11.71 -13.24
CA ILE A 126 -4.43 -11.47 -12.56
C ILE A 126 -4.16 -12.56 -11.51
N ARG A 127 -5.18 -12.98 -10.75
CA ARG A 127 -5.04 -14.08 -9.77
C ARG A 127 -4.70 -15.40 -10.44
N ILE A 128 -5.27 -15.69 -11.61
CA ILE A 128 -4.94 -16.89 -12.39
C ILE A 128 -3.46 -16.88 -12.77
N ASN A 129 -2.94 -15.75 -13.23
CA ASN A 129 -1.52 -15.63 -13.54
C ASN A 129 -0.61 -15.72 -12.32
N LEU A 130 -1.03 -15.17 -11.21
CA LEU A 130 -0.31 -15.32 -9.95
C LEU A 130 -0.27 -16.81 -9.55
N ALA A 131 -1.38 -17.56 -9.70
CA ALA A 131 -1.41 -19.00 -9.46
C ALA A 131 -0.43 -19.74 -10.37
N LYS A 132 -0.43 -19.44 -11.67
CA LYS A 132 0.51 -20.05 -12.65
C LYS A 132 1.96 -19.74 -12.28
N LEU A 133 2.25 -18.49 -11.90
CA LEU A 133 3.58 -18.08 -11.47
C LEU A 133 4.07 -18.88 -10.26
N LEU A 134 3.23 -19.01 -9.25
CA LEU A 134 3.58 -19.73 -8.02
C LEU A 134 3.81 -21.23 -8.26
N LEU A 135 3.09 -21.82 -9.23
CA LEU A 135 3.25 -23.23 -9.62
C LEU A 135 4.57 -23.52 -10.35
N THR A 136 5.22 -22.53 -10.96
CA THR A 136 6.54 -22.74 -11.60
C THR A 136 7.66 -23.00 -10.61
N GLU A 137 7.39 -22.88 -9.30
CA GLU A 137 8.36 -23.01 -8.20
C GLU A 137 9.65 -22.22 -8.49
N PRO A 138 9.57 -20.90 -8.67
CA PRO A 138 10.71 -20.08 -9.00
C PRO A 138 11.68 -19.96 -7.83
N ASN A 139 12.98 -19.72 -8.11
CA ASN A 139 13.96 -19.39 -7.09
C ASN A 139 13.80 -17.97 -6.57
N MET A 140 13.33 -17.08 -7.42
CA MET A 140 13.10 -15.68 -7.14
C MET A 140 11.76 -15.21 -7.69
N LEU A 141 11.06 -14.38 -6.93
CA LEU A 141 9.81 -13.72 -7.32
C LEU A 141 10.04 -12.21 -7.50
N LEU A 142 9.62 -11.69 -8.64
CA LEU A 142 9.51 -10.26 -8.91
C LEU A 142 8.02 -9.90 -8.98
N LEU A 143 7.54 -9.18 -7.98
CA LEU A 143 6.13 -8.84 -7.84
C LEU A 143 5.95 -7.31 -7.92
N ASP A 144 5.30 -6.85 -8.99
CA ASP A 144 4.96 -5.44 -9.20
C ASP A 144 3.48 -5.25 -8.88
N GLU A 145 3.18 -4.56 -7.78
CA GLU A 145 1.84 -4.29 -7.26
C GLU A 145 0.92 -5.53 -7.19
N PRO A 146 1.36 -6.63 -6.54
CA PRO A 146 0.59 -7.88 -6.53
C PRO A 146 -0.70 -7.79 -5.70
N THR A 147 -0.83 -6.80 -4.83
CA THR A 147 -2.01 -6.55 -4.00
C THR A 147 -3.14 -5.86 -4.78
N ASN A 148 -2.81 -5.18 -5.88
CA ASN A 148 -3.81 -4.57 -6.73
C ASN A 148 -4.76 -5.66 -7.26
N TYR A 149 -6.08 -5.39 -7.19
CA TYR A 149 -7.16 -6.29 -7.62
C TYR A 149 -7.38 -7.54 -6.74
N LEU A 150 -6.60 -7.73 -5.66
CA LEU A 150 -6.88 -8.75 -4.65
C LEU A 150 -7.83 -8.20 -3.59
N ASP A 151 -8.72 -9.05 -3.07
CA ASP A 151 -9.49 -8.70 -1.89
C ASP A 151 -8.68 -8.96 -0.60
N ILE A 152 -9.19 -8.47 0.50
CA ILE A 152 -8.52 -8.51 1.80
C ILE A 152 -8.11 -9.93 2.24
N LEU A 153 -8.91 -10.95 1.90
CA LEU A 153 -8.61 -12.35 2.23
C LEU A 153 -7.49 -12.90 1.34
N SER A 154 -7.54 -12.60 0.05
CA SER A 154 -6.47 -12.99 -0.89
C SER A 154 -5.15 -12.27 -0.58
N ILE A 155 -5.18 -11.00 -0.14
CA ILE A 155 -3.99 -10.28 0.33
C ILE A 155 -3.40 -10.98 1.55
N ARG A 156 -4.22 -11.39 2.51
CA ARG A 156 -3.78 -12.13 3.71
C ARG A 156 -3.17 -13.47 3.35
N TRP A 157 -3.80 -14.21 2.46
CA TRP A 157 -3.24 -15.48 1.99
C TRP A 157 -1.89 -15.27 1.28
N LEU A 158 -1.79 -14.29 0.37
CA LEU A 158 -0.55 -13.97 -0.33
C LEU A 158 0.56 -13.56 0.66
N ARG A 159 0.23 -12.80 1.69
CA ARG A 159 1.14 -12.41 2.78
C ARG A 159 1.75 -13.64 3.45
N GLU A 160 0.93 -14.59 3.88
CA GLU A 160 1.40 -15.82 4.55
C GLU A 160 2.18 -16.73 3.59
N PHE A 161 1.76 -16.81 2.33
CA PHE A 161 2.50 -17.52 1.30
C PHE A 161 3.90 -16.94 1.11
N LEU A 162 4.01 -15.62 0.91
CA LEU A 162 5.31 -14.95 0.70
C LEU A 162 6.21 -15.03 1.94
N LYS A 163 5.66 -15.00 3.14
CA LYS A 163 6.42 -15.23 4.37
C LYS A 163 7.05 -16.63 4.42
N SER A 164 6.32 -17.64 3.94
CA SER A 164 6.78 -19.04 3.92
C SER A 164 7.62 -19.39 2.69
N PHE A 165 7.73 -18.50 1.71
CA PHE A 165 8.50 -18.74 0.50
C PHE A 165 10.02 -18.72 0.80
N ASP A 166 10.74 -19.78 0.44
CA ASP A 166 12.17 -19.95 0.76
C ASP A 166 13.12 -19.27 -0.25
N GLY A 167 12.59 -18.76 -1.36
CA GLY A 167 13.34 -18.04 -2.40
C GLY A 167 13.51 -16.57 -2.09
N GLU A 168 14.19 -15.88 -2.99
CA GLU A 168 14.33 -14.42 -2.96
C GLU A 168 13.05 -13.76 -3.48
N VAL A 169 12.71 -12.60 -2.92
CA VAL A 169 11.56 -11.78 -3.37
C VAL A 169 12.00 -10.33 -3.54
N ILE A 170 11.66 -9.72 -4.68
CA ILE A 170 11.60 -8.26 -4.77
C ILE A 170 10.13 -7.89 -4.96
N LEU A 171 9.64 -7.08 -4.04
CA LEU A 171 8.24 -6.66 -3.97
C LEU A 171 8.16 -5.15 -4.17
N ILE A 172 7.46 -4.71 -5.20
CA ILE A 172 7.01 -3.32 -5.35
C ILE A 172 5.55 -3.31 -4.90
N THR A 173 5.23 -2.50 -3.91
CA THR A 173 3.85 -2.23 -3.50
C THR A 173 3.76 -0.91 -2.77
N HIS A 174 2.60 -0.28 -2.85
CA HIS A 174 2.27 0.93 -2.12
C HIS A 174 1.61 0.65 -0.76
N ASP A 175 1.29 -0.61 -0.45
CA ASP A 175 0.80 -1.06 0.85
C ASP A 175 1.99 -1.31 1.79
N ARG A 176 2.23 -0.36 2.73
CA ARG A 176 3.33 -0.45 3.71
C ARG A 176 3.16 -1.60 4.69
N ASP A 177 1.94 -1.85 5.15
CA ASP A 177 1.67 -2.93 6.10
C ASP A 177 1.95 -4.29 5.47
N PHE A 178 1.53 -4.48 4.21
CA PHE A 178 1.84 -5.68 3.45
C PHE A 178 3.35 -5.82 3.26
N MET A 179 4.03 -4.77 2.78
CA MET A 179 5.49 -4.76 2.58
C MET A 179 6.24 -5.10 3.86
N ASN A 180 5.96 -4.39 4.95
CA ASN A 180 6.64 -4.58 6.25
C ASN A 180 6.39 -5.97 6.85
N SER A 181 5.24 -6.58 6.54
CA SER A 181 4.89 -7.90 7.04
C SER A 181 5.61 -9.04 6.29
N VAL A 182 6.03 -8.82 5.05
CA VAL A 182 6.65 -9.81 4.15
C VAL A 182 8.16 -9.62 4.04
N CYS A 183 8.60 -8.36 3.88
CA CYS A 183 9.97 -8.04 3.52
C CYS A 183 10.90 -7.97 4.75
N THR A 184 12.12 -8.48 4.57
CA THR A 184 13.20 -8.42 5.58
C THR A 184 14.06 -7.17 5.38
N HIS A 185 14.07 -6.63 4.16
CA HIS A 185 14.84 -5.45 3.76
C HIS A 185 13.95 -4.46 3.02
N THR A 186 14.28 -3.18 3.14
CA THR A 186 13.67 -2.12 2.33
C THR A 186 14.76 -1.49 1.47
N MET A 187 14.46 -1.30 0.19
CA MET A 187 15.35 -0.70 -0.81
C MET A 187 14.66 0.45 -1.51
N GLY A 188 15.42 1.51 -1.83
CA GLY A 188 14.98 2.59 -2.69
C GLY A 188 16.06 2.96 -3.70
N ILE A 189 15.64 3.57 -4.82
CA ILE A 189 16.54 4.14 -5.82
C ILE A 189 16.73 5.61 -5.47
N ILE A 190 17.88 5.94 -4.89
CA ILE A 190 18.22 7.28 -4.39
C ILE A 190 19.43 7.79 -5.15
N ARG A 191 19.31 8.96 -5.76
CA ARG A 191 20.40 9.57 -6.55
C ARG A 191 21.01 8.59 -7.55
N LYS A 192 20.13 7.90 -8.31
CA LYS A 192 20.50 6.94 -9.38
C LYS A 192 21.22 5.68 -8.89
N ASN A 193 21.29 5.45 -7.56
CA ASN A 193 21.91 4.27 -6.96
C ASN A 193 20.94 3.53 -6.04
N ALA A 194 21.20 2.25 -5.75
CA ALA A 194 20.41 1.48 -4.81
C ALA A 194 20.83 1.77 -3.38
N PHE A 195 19.87 2.14 -2.54
CA PHE A 195 20.03 2.24 -1.09
C PHE A 195 19.17 1.17 -0.43
N ILE A 196 19.80 0.23 0.26
CA ILE A 196 19.13 -0.91 0.90
C ILE A 196 19.47 -0.96 2.38
N ILE A 197 18.47 -1.23 3.21
CA ILE A 197 18.65 -1.46 4.65
C ILE A 197 17.91 -2.73 5.10
N ALA A 198 18.40 -3.37 6.15
CA ALA A 198 17.65 -4.39 6.86
C ALA A 198 16.61 -3.75 7.78
N GLY A 199 15.33 -4.06 7.57
CA GLY A 199 14.22 -3.56 8.39
C GLY A 199 13.07 -2.97 7.57
N SER A 200 12.14 -2.35 8.30
CA SER A 200 10.88 -1.80 7.80
C SER A 200 11.06 -0.53 6.96
N THR A 201 9.99 -0.17 6.25
CA THR A 201 9.90 1.10 5.52
C THR A 201 10.11 2.32 6.42
N THR A 202 9.58 2.32 7.64
CA THR A 202 9.78 3.40 8.62
C THR A 202 11.26 3.60 8.89
N LYS A 203 11.97 2.54 9.24
CA LYS A 203 13.43 2.61 9.48
C LYS A 203 14.21 3.07 8.25
N PHE A 204 13.74 2.67 7.05
CA PHE A 204 14.34 3.11 5.79
C PHE A 204 14.23 4.63 5.62
N PHE A 205 13.04 5.20 5.80
CA PHE A 205 12.84 6.64 5.66
C PHE A 205 13.55 7.45 6.75
N GLU A 206 13.60 6.96 7.99
CA GLU A 206 14.38 7.59 9.07
C GLU A 206 15.87 7.65 8.72
N GLN A 207 16.43 6.55 8.23
CA GLN A 207 17.84 6.49 7.86
C GLN A 207 18.13 7.31 6.59
N LEU A 208 17.19 7.36 5.64
CA LEU A 208 17.28 8.21 4.47
C LEU A 208 17.32 9.70 4.88
N ALA A 209 16.41 10.13 5.75
CA ALA A 209 16.37 11.52 6.25
C ALA A 209 17.68 11.89 6.96
N ALA A 210 18.22 11.01 7.81
CA ALA A 210 19.50 11.23 8.47
C ALA A 210 20.67 11.35 7.48
N ASN A 211 20.69 10.50 6.44
CA ASN A 211 21.69 10.56 5.38
C ASN A 211 21.58 11.85 4.55
N GLU A 212 20.36 12.31 4.27
CA GLU A 212 20.13 13.56 3.55
C GLU A 212 20.57 14.78 4.37
N GLU A 213 20.28 14.81 5.67
CA GLU A 213 20.75 15.87 6.56
C GLU A 213 22.30 15.92 6.60
N HIS A 214 22.94 14.76 6.68
CA HIS A 214 24.41 14.68 6.65
C HIS A 214 24.97 15.16 5.31
N TYR A 215 24.36 14.75 4.19
CA TYR A 215 24.75 15.20 2.86
C TYR A 215 24.62 16.72 2.71
N MET A 216 23.54 17.33 3.22
CA MET A 216 23.36 18.78 3.18
C MET A 216 24.46 19.51 3.95
N LYS A 217 24.78 19.06 5.17
CA LYS A 217 25.87 19.63 5.95
C LYS A 217 27.21 19.56 5.22
N GLN A 218 27.48 18.43 4.55
CA GLN A 218 28.68 18.27 3.72
C GLN A 218 28.68 19.21 2.53
N LYS A 219 27.54 19.36 1.85
CA LYS A 219 27.40 20.27 0.72
C LYS A 219 27.60 21.73 1.12
N GLU A 220 26.94 22.19 2.19
CA GLU A 220 27.13 23.55 2.73
C GLU A 220 28.60 23.82 3.04
N ALA A 221 29.29 22.85 3.65
CA ALA A 221 30.73 22.98 3.94
C ALA A 221 31.56 23.04 2.63
N GLN A 222 31.17 22.27 1.59
CA GLN A 222 31.82 22.30 0.30
C GLN A 222 31.59 23.64 -0.42
N ASP A 223 30.34 24.11 -0.46
CA ASP A 223 29.97 25.38 -1.11
C ASP A 223 30.71 26.56 -0.47
N LYS A 224 30.82 26.57 0.87
CA LYS A 224 31.64 27.56 1.60
C LYS A 224 33.11 27.48 1.18
N LYS A 225 33.66 26.26 1.08
CA LYS A 225 35.07 26.06 0.65
C LYS A 225 35.29 26.49 -0.79
N ILE A 226 34.35 26.22 -1.69
CA ILE A 226 34.40 26.69 -3.08
C ILE A 226 34.41 28.22 -3.11
N LYS A 227 33.48 28.86 -2.40
CA LYS A 227 33.42 30.33 -2.31
C LYS A 227 34.69 30.94 -1.76
N ASP A 228 35.27 30.39 -0.68
CA ASP A 228 36.53 30.84 -0.11
C ASP A 228 37.70 30.72 -1.11
N LEU A 229 37.75 29.64 -1.89
CA LEU A 229 38.74 29.42 -2.95
C LEU A 229 38.57 30.41 -4.10
N GLU A 230 37.35 30.65 -4.55
CA GLU A 230 37.03 31.60 -5.61
C GLU A 230 37.42 33.05 -5.20
N GLU A 231 37.05 33.45 -3.97
CA GLU A 231 37.45 34.77 -3.43
C GLU A 231 38.96 34.90 -3.33
N PHE A 232 39.67 33.86 -2.86
CA PHE A 232 41.12 33.87 -2.80
C PHE A 232 41.76 34.02 -4.19
N ILE A 233 41.24 33.24 -5.17
CA ILE A 233 41.70 33.30 -6.58
C ILE A 233 41.46 34.70 -7.15
N ALA A 234 40.28 35.28 -6.97
CA ALA A 234 39.94 36.61 -7.48
C ALA A 234 40.85 37.69 -6.92
N LYS A 235 41.13 37.64 -5.61
CA LYS A 235 42.00 38.64 -4.94
C LYS A 235 43.49 38.52 -5.30
N ASN A 236 43.99 37.32 -5.68
CA ASN A 236 45.42 37.04 -5.83
C ASN A 236 45.85 36.76 -7.27
N LYS A 237 44.97 36.56 -8.23
CA LYS A 237 45.27 36.22 -9.63
C LYS A 237 46.10 37.35 -10.35
N ALA A 238 45.86 38.60 -10.00
CA ALA A 238 46.52 39.78 -10.64
C ALA A 238 47.86 40.17 -10.01
N ARG A 239 48.28 39.54 -8.91
CA ARG A 239 49.51 39.92 -8.18
C ARG A 239 50.62 38.93 -8.50
N ALA A 240 51.76 39.37 -9.09
CA ALA A 240 52.88 38.53 -9.51
C ALA A 240 53.42 37.61 -8.40
N ALA A 241 53.49 38.10 -7.15
CA ALA A 241 54.00 37.34 -6.01
C ALA A 241 53.05 36.20 -5.53
N THR A 242 51.73 36.25 -5.84
CA THR A 242 50.74 35.28 -5.39
C THR A 242 50.08 34.52 -6.54
N ALA A 243 50.43 34.81 -7.81
CA ALA A 243 49.84 34.21 -9.00
C ALA A 243 50.01 32.68 -9.05
N THR A 244 51.19 32.18 -8.66
CA THR A 244 51.46 30.71 -8.62
C THR A 244 50.58 30.00 -7.57
N LEU A 245 50.35 30.62 -6.44
CA LEU A 245 49.50 30.10 -5.39
C LEU A 245 48.02 30.14 -5.78
N ALA A 246 47.58 31.18 -6.51
CA ALA A 246 46.24 31.27 -7.07
C ALA A 246 46.02 30.18 -8.13
N GLN A 247 46.98 29.91 -9.02
CA GLN A 247 46.94 28.84 -9.99
C GLN A 247 46.85 27.44 -9.35
N SER A 248 47.55 27.21 -8.23
CA SER A 248 47.42 25.96 -7.48
C SER A 248 46.02 25.78 -6.90
N LYS A 249 45.38 26.86 -6.45
CA LYS A 249 43.97 26.83 -5.93
C LYS A 249 42.95 26.61 -7.07
N VAL A 250 43.20 27.18 -8.27
CA VAL A 250 42.39 26.88 -9.47
C VAL A 250 42.41 25.40 -9.77
N LYS A 251 43.58 24.75 -9.76
CA LYS A 251 43.69 23.30 -10.01
C LYS A 251 42.98 22.45 -8.96
N ILE A 252 42.89 22.92 -7.71
CA ILE A 252 42.12 22.27 -6.65
C ILE A 252 40.63 22.38 -6.96
N LEU A 253 40.17 23.57 -7.38
CA LEU A 253 38.76 23.82 -7.70
C LEU A 253 38.32 22.99 -8.92
N GLU A 254 39.16 22.93 -9.99
CA GLU A 254 38.90 22.15 -11.20
C GLU A 254 38.82 20.63 -10.95
N LYS A 255 39.54 20.12 -9.94
CA LYS A 255 39.52 18.71 -9.55
C LYS A 255 38.45 18.35 -8.52
N MET A 256 37.75 19.35 -8.00
CA MET A 256 36.75 19.13 -6.98
C MET A 256 35.46 18.66 -7.64
N GLU A 257 35.01 17.43 -7.30
CA GLU A 257 33.68 16.96 -7.67
C GLU A 257 32.65 17.78 -6.90
N VAL A 258 31.84 18.55 -7.63
CA VAL A 258 30.80 19.38 -7.04
C VAL A 258 29.60 18.52 -6.69
N MET A 259 29.17 18.58 -5.43
CA MET A 259 27.99 17.88 -4.95
C MET A 259 26.73 18.48 -5.59
N GLU A 260 25.87 17.62 -6.14
CA GLU A 260 24.60 18.04 -6.76
C GLU A 260 23.62 18.62 -5.70
N ASP A 261 22.77 19.56 -6.12
CA ASP A 261 21.68 20.05 -5.28
C ASP A 261 20.66 18.94 -5.01
N ILE A 262 20.24 18.81 -3.74
CA ILE A 262 19.07 18.02 -3.43
C ILE A 262 17.86 18.82 -3.89
N VAL A 263 17.19 18.33 -4.91
CA VAL A 263 15.89 18.88 -5.29
C VAL A 263 14.87 18.34 -4.28
N TYR A 264 14.53 19.18 -3.28
CA TYR A 264 13.41 18.86 -2.40
C TYR A 264 12.12 18.94 -3.22
N GLU A 265 11.53 17.80 -3.46
CA GLU A 265 10.14 17.80 -3.87
C GLU A 265 9.31 18.09 -2.61
N LYS A 266 8.42 19.08 -2.70
CA LYS A 266 7.56 19.48 -1.58
C LYS A 266 6.72 18.27 -1.14
N ASP A 267 6.57 18.11 0.18
CA ASP A 267 5.63 17.15 0.75
C ASP A 267 4.25 17.35 0.11
N LEU A 268 3.67 16.24 -0.32
CA LEU A 268 2.34 16.24 -0.87
C LEU A 268 1.35 16.44 0.28
N LYS A 269 0.66 17.59 0.31
CA LYS A 269 -0.38 17.89 1.29
C LYS A 269 -1.55 18.51 0.58
N PHE A 270 -2.74 17.99 0.87
CA PHE A 270 -3.99 18.57 0.40
C PHE A 270 -5.09 18.30 1.41
N ASP A 271 -6.11 19.15 1.37
CA ASP A 271 -7.28 19.05 2.23
C ASP A 271 -8.52 19.06 1.34
N PHE A 272 -9.57 18.37 1.76
CA PHE A 272 -10.86 18.48 1.13
C PHE A 272 -11.58 19.74 1.61
N ASN A 273 -12.13 20.53 0.68
CA ASN A 273 -12.91 21.69 1.02
C ASN A 273 -14.23 21.25 1.67
N TYR A 274 -14.46 21.70 2.90
CA TYR A 274 -15.67 21.34 3.65
C TYR A 274 -16.78 22.37 3.44
N LYS A 275 -17.97 21.89 3.04
CA LYS A 275 -19.19 22.66 3.05
C LYS A 275 -19.92 22.49 4.38
N ASP A 276 -19.99 23.56 5.18
CA ASP A 276 -20.65 23.52 6.48
C ASP A 276 -22.13 23.13 6.41
N THR A 277 -22.59 22.41 7.41
CA THR A 277 -23.96 21.94 7.54
C THR A 277 -24.38 21.81 8.99
N SER A 278 -25.63 22.14 9.28
CA SER A 278 -26.24 21.92 10.60
C SER A 278 -26.85 20.51 10.76
N ALA A 279 -26.81 19.68 9.70
CA ALA A 279 -27.37 18.34 9.72
C ALA A 279 -26.65 17.44 10.72
N LYS A 280 -27.39 16.69 11.53
CA LYS A 280 -26.87 15.64 12.41
C LYS A 280 -26.53 14.39 11.58
N TYR A 281 -27.46 14.01 10.69
CA TYR A 281 -27.29 12.90 9.75
C TYR A 281 -27.24 13.45 8.34
N LEU A 282 -26.24 13.04 7.57
CA LEU A 282 -26.07 13.43 6.17
C LEU A 282 -26.79 12.48 5.22
N LEU A 283 -26.88 11.22 5.62
CA LEU A 283 -27.47 10.13 4.85
C LEU A 283 -28.21 9.18 5.77
N GLU A 284 -29.44 8.83 5.43
CA GLU A 284 -30.21 7.75 6.06
C GLU A 284 -30.53 6.67 5.01
N VAL A 285 -30.26 5.42 5.38
CA VAL A 285 -30.46 4.24 4.52
C VAL A 285 -31.40 3.30 5.27
N LYS A 286 -32.52 2.91 4.65
CA LYS A 286 -33.57 2.08 5.27
C LYS A 286 -33.90 0.90 4.37
N ASP A 287 -33.64 -0.31 4.85
CA ASP A 287 -34.01 -1.60 4.25
C ASP A 287 -33.64 -1.72 2.77
N VAL A 288 -32.44 -1.18 2.39
CA VAL A 288 -31.98 -1.14 1.02
C VAL A 288 -31.50 -2.51 0.58
N SER A 289 -32.10 -3.00 -0.50
CA SER A 289 -31.70 -4.25 -1.15
C SER A 289 -31.44 -4.02 -2.63
N PHE A 290 -30.46 -4.74 -3.19
CA PHE A 290 -30.10 -4.64 -4.60
C PHE A 290 -29.68 -5.97 -5.20
N GLY A 291 -29.96 -6.13 -6.48
CA GLY A 291 -29.49 -7.18 -7.36
C GLY A 291 -29.69 -6.73 -8.81
N TYR A 292 -28.86 -7.21 -9.72
CA TYR A 292 -29.00 -6.93 -11.15
C TYR A 292 -30.24 -7.61 -11.73
N ASP A 293 -30.60 -8.78 -11.17
CA ASP A 293 -31.82 -9.51 -11.45
C ASP A 293 -32.55 -9.83 -10.16
N LYS A 294 -33.87 -9.97 -10.22
CA LYS A 294 -34.70 -10.35 -9.05
C LYS A 294 -34.32 -11.73 -8.47
N SER A 295 -33.67 -12.58 -9.25
CA SER A 295 -33.21 -13.91 -8.85
C SER A 295 -31.81 -13.90 -8.23
N ASN A 296 -31.00 -12.85 -8.48
CA ASN A 296 -29.63 -12.74 -7.98
C ASN A 296 -29.47 -11.46 -7.16
N ILE A 297 -29.83 -11.54 -5.89
CA ILE A 297 -29.74 -10.40 -4.95
C ILE A 297 -28.32 -10.39 -4.37
N LEU A 298 -27.64 -9.26 -4.48
CA LEU A 298 -26.28 -9.06 -3.98
C LEU A 298 -26.26 -8.73 -2.49
N PHE A 299 -27.19 -7.90 -2.02
CA PHE A 299 -27.35 -7.54 -0.61
C PHE A 299 -28.80 -7.21 -0.29
N LYS A 300 -29.17 -7.40 0.97
CA LYS A 300 -30.56 -7.22 1.48
C LYS A 300 -30.57 -6.41 2.75
N ASP A 301 -31.65 -5.65 2.92
CA ASP A 301 -32.11 -5.04 4.17
C ASP A 301 -31.04 -4.22 4.90
N ILE A 302 -30.16 -3.53 4.12
CA ILE A 302 -29.12 -2.68 4.69
C ILE A 302 -29.78 -1.43 5.28
N THR A 303 -29.57 -1.22 6.58
CA THR A 303 -30.11 -0.07 7.32
C THR A 303 -29.03 0.55 8.19
N PHE A 304 -28.77 1.84 8.00
CA PHE A 304 -27.87 2.66 8.82
C PHE A 304 -28.13 4.15 8.62
N ALA A 305 -27.61 4.97 9.53
CA ALA A 305 -27.55 6.41 9.36
C ALA A 305 -26.11 6.89 9.52
N LEU A 306 -25.66 7.76 8.63
CA LEU A 306 -24.33 8.34 8.65
C LEU A 306 -24.36 9.72 9.31
N SER A 307 -23.69 9.82 10.46
CA SER A 307 -23.57 11.06 11.21
C SER A 307 -22.51 11.97 10.61
N ARG A 308 -22.62 13.27 10.83
CA ARG A 308 -21.56 14.20 10.46
C ARG A 308 -20.25 13.87 11.17
N GLY A 309 -19.15 13.91 10.43
CA GLY A 309 -17.78 13.62 10.91
C GLY A 309 -17.49 12.13 11.06
N GLU A 310 -18.34 11.24 10.54
CA GLU A 310 -18.20 9.81 10.66
C GLU A 310 -17.72 9.18 9.36
N THR A 311 -16.81 8.20 9.46
CA THR A 311 -16.30 7.45 8.32
C THR A 311 -16.76 5.99 8.38
N LEU A 312 -17.46 5.55 7.33
CA LEU A 312 -17.96 4.19 7.16
C LEU A 312 -17.12 3.43 6.14
N GLY A 313 -16.48 2.35 6.56
CA GLY A 313 -15.75 1.43 5.69
C GLY A 313 -16.65 0.34 5.12
N ILE A 314 -16.50 0.01 3.84
CA ILE A 314 -17.17 -1.12 3.18
C ILE A 314 -16.10 -2.13 2.79
N ILE A 315 -16.14 -3.33 3.38
CA ILE A 315 -15.10 -4.35 3.25
C ILE A 315 -15.70 -5.71 2.84
N GLY A 316 -14.88 -6.64 2.36
CA GLY A 316 -15.29 -8.01 2.02
C GLY A 316 -14.69 -8.53 0.73
N LYS A 317 -15.10 -9.75 0.33
CA LYS A 317 -14.62 -10.41 -0.89
C LYS A 317 -14.97 -9.62 -2.16
N ASN A 318 -14.16 -9.79 -3.20
CA ASN A 318 -14.43 -9.20 -4.51
C ASN A 318 -15.68 -9.85 -5.14
N GLY A 319 -16.41 -9.05 -5.95
CA GLY A 319 -17.61 -9.50 -6.63
C GLY A 319 -18.86 -9.61 -5.75
N LYS A 320 -18.78 -9.31 -4.45
CA LYS A 320 -19.92 -9.41 -3.52
C LYS A 320 -20.84 -8.17 -3.51
N GLY A 321 -20.49 -7.10 -4.22
CA GLY A 321 -21.36 -5.93 -4.39
C GLY A 321 -20.94 -4.67 -3.62
N LYS A 322 -19.69 -4.57 -3.14
CA LYS A 322 -19.19 -3.39 -2.41
C LYS A 322 -19.32 -2.08 -3.21
N SER A 323 -18.71 -2.02 -4.39
CA SER A 323 -18.83 -0.86 -5.30
C SER A 323 -20.27 -0.66 -5.78
N THR A 324 -21.03 -1.74 -5.91
CA THR A 324 -22.46 -1.67 -6.26
C THR A 324 -23.25 -0.99 -5.14
N LEU A 325 -22.98 -1.32 -3.87
CA LEU A 325 -23.60 -0.63 -2.73
C LEU A 325 -23.24 0.86 -2.75
N LEU A 326 -21.95 1.20 -2.94
CA LEU A 326 -21.52 2.58 -3.02
C LEU A 326 -22.26 3.36 -4.13
N ASN A 327 -22.43 2.76 -5.32
CA ASN A 327 -23.16 3.36 -6.45
C ASN A 327 -24.66 3.48 -6.17
N VAL A 328 -25.27 2.54 -5.42
CA VAL A 328 -26.67 2.68 -4.97
C VAL A 328 -26.80 3.83 -3.97
N LEU A 329 -25.87 3.94 -3.02
CA LEU A 329 -25.85 5.02 -2.03
C LEU A 329 -25.61 6.39 -2.70
N ALA A 330 -24.76 6.46 -3.72
CA ALA A 330 -24.53 7.68 -4.51
C ALA A 330 -25.69 8.04 -5.48
N GLY A 331 -26.69 7.15 -5.62
CA GLY A 331 -27.85 7.36 -6.50
C GLY A 331 -27.58 7.06 -7.97
N GLU A 332 -26.45 6.44 -8.32
CA GLU A 332 -26.13 6.02 -9.69
C GLU A 332 -26.89 4.75 -10.10
N LEU A 333 -27.20 3.90 -9.12
CA LEU A 333 -28.02 2.71 -9.31
C LEU A 333 -29.27 2.78 -8.43
N LYS A 334 -30.40 2.33 -8.97
CA LYS A 334 -31.67 2.34 -8.24
C LYS A 334 -31.82 1.06 -7.43
N ALA A 335 -32.06 1.20 -6.12
CA ALA A 335 -32.38 0.07 -5.24
C ALA A 335 -33.63 -0.70 -5.69
N LEU A 336 -33.69 -2.00 -5.44
CA LEU A 336 -34.87 -2.83 -5.66
C LEU A 336 -35.94 -2.57 -4.59
N SER A 337 -35.51 -2.33 -3.34
CA SER A 337 -36.37 -1.99 -2.21
C SER A 337 -35.62 -1.07 -1.24
N GLY A 338 -36.39 -0.44 -0.33
CA GLY A 338 -35.85 0.49 0.67
C GLY A 338 -35.69 1.89 0.14
N SER A 339 -35.08 2.78 0.93
CA SER A 339 -34.81 4.18 0.58
C SER A 339 -33.40 4.61 0.99
N VAL A 340 -32.87 5.56 0.20
CA VAL A 340 -31.61 6.27 0.45
C VAL A 340 -31.96 7.75 0.49
N ASP A 341 -31.97 8.34 1.68
CA ASP A 341 -32.44 9.68 1.91
C ASP A 341 -31.29 10.60 2.32
N PHE A 342 -30.97 11.58 1.45
CA PHE A 342 -29.98 12.61 1.77
C PHE A 342 -30.61 13.78 2.50
N HIS A 343 -29.89 14.34 3.47
CA HIS A 343 -30.31 15.64 4.03
C HIS A 343 -30.22 16.73 2.93
N PRO A 344 -31.14 17.70 2.86
CA PRO A 344 -31.15 18.72 1.80
C PRO A 344 -29.87 19.56 1.67
N SER A 345 -29.09 19.69 2.75
CA SER A 345 -27.78 20.40 2.72
C SER A 345 -26.60 19.50 2.32
N THR A 346 -26.82 18.21 2.10
CA THR A 346 -25.75 17.29 1.72
C THR A 346 -25.26 17.59 0.31
N VAL A 347 -23.95 17.77 0.18
CA VAL A 347 -23.23 17.85 -1.09
C VAL A 347 -22.12 16.84 -1.05
N PHE A 348 -22.11 15.92 -2.00
CA PHE A 348 -21.13 14.86 -2.01
C PHE A 348 -20.17 14.92 -3.19
N GLY A 349 -18.94 14.44 -2.96
CA GLY A 349 -17.96 14.09 -3.99
C GLY A 349 -17.91 12.58 -4.16
N HIS A 350 -17.87 12.09 -5.40
CA HIS A 350 -17.81 10.67 -5.68
C HIS A 350 -16.56 10.31 -6.49
N PHE A 351 -15.69 9.50 -5.90
CA PHE A 351 -14.51 8.92 -6.52
C PHE A 351 -14.75 7.42 -6.76
N GLY A 352 -14.84 7.03 -8.04
CA GLY A 352 -15.05 5.63 -8.41
C GLY A 352 -14.62 5.35 -9.85
N GLN A 353 -14.44 4.09 -10.19
CA GLN A 353 -14.01 3.69 -11.54
C GLN A 353 -15.03 4.11 -12.62
N THR A 354 -16.32 4.11 -12.32
CA THR A 354 -17.38 4.59 -13.21
C THR A 354 -17.19 6.07 -13.53
N ASN A 355 -16.83 6.89 -12.52
CA ASN A 355 -16.70 8.34 -12.65
C ASN A 355 -15.43 8.77 -13.38
N ILE A 356 -14.37 7.96 -13.32
CA ILE A 356 -13.15 8.16 -14.12
C ILE A 356 -13.48 8.11 -15.62
N ASN A 357 -14.43 7.27 -16.03
CA ASN A 357 -14.87 7.17 -17.42
C ASN A 357 -15.71 8.37 -17.88
N HIS A 358 -16.24 9.16 -16.96
CA HIS A 358 -17.01 10.37 -17.24
C HIS A 358 -16.14 11.62 -17.43
N LEU A 359 -14.81 11.53 -17.25
CA LEU A 359 -13.90 12.63 -17.56
C LEU A 359 -13.99 13.00 -19.04
N ASN A 360 -14.08 14.31 -19.34
CA ASN A 360 -14.14 14.78 -20.72
C ASN A 360 -12.77 14.60 -21.41
N GLN A 361 -12.69 13.64 -22.33
CA GLN A 361 -11.46 13.27 -23.02
C GLN A 361 -10.81 14.42 -23.82
N ASN A 362 -11.59 15.46 -24.19
CA ASN A 362 -11.13 16.61 -24.97
C ASN A 362 -10.52 17.72 -24.11
N ASN A 363 -10.88 17.78 -22.83
CA ASN A 363 -10.38 18.78 -21.90
C ASN A 363 -8.90 18.53 -21.55
N THR A 364 -8.21 19.60 -21.21
CA THR A 364 -6.95 19.53 -20.48
C THR A 364 -7.22 19.23 -19.00
N ILE A 365 -6.19 18.82 -18.26
CA ILE A 365 -6.30 18.56 -16.82
C ILE A 365 -6.81 19.79 -16.08
N ILE A 366 -6.28 20.98 -16.40
CA ILE A 366 -6.71 22.26 -15.81
C ILE A 366 -8.20 22.49 -16.08
N GLU A 367 -8.64 22.41 -17.34
CA GLU A 367 -10.03 22.61 -17.73
C GLU A 367 -10.96 21.62 -17.05
N GLU A 368 -10.54 20.37 -16.94
CA GLU A 368 -11.34 19.33 -16.33
C GLU A 368 -11.52 19.55 -14.81
N ILE A 369 -10.46 19.94 -14.09
CA ILE A 369 -10.55 20.27 -12.66
C ILE A 369 -11.37 21.57 -12.47
N GLN A 370 -11.18 22.58 -13.33
CA GLN A 370 -11.91 23.83 -13.25
C GLN A 370 -13.41 23.69 -13.54
N SER A 371 -13.80 22.66 -14.31
CA SER A 371 -15.20 22.43 -14.71
C SER A 371 -16.17 22.26 -13.54
N VAL A 372 -15.68 21.84 -12.37
CA VAL A 372 -16.51 21.58 -11.17
C VAL A 372 -16.83 22.86 -10.38
N ASN A 373 -15.97 23.88 -10.49
CA ASN A 373 -16.19 25.14 -9.79
C ASN A 373 -15.53 26.31 -10.56
N ASN A 374 -16.32 27.00 -11.38
CA ASN A 374 -15.85 28.13 -12.20
C ASN A 374 -15.42 29.36 -11.38
N LYS A 375 -15.64 29.39 -10.05
CA LYS A 375 -15.26 30.50 -9.18
C LYS A 375 -13.83 30.37 -8.67
N ILE A 376 -13.22 29.21 -8.80
CA ILE A 376 -11.85 28.96 -8.35
C ILE A 376 -10.88 29.64 -9.31
N SER A 377 -9.90 30.38 -8.77
CA SER A 377 -8.88 31.03 -9.59
C SER A 377 -7.95 30.00 -10.25
N GLU A 378 -7.45 30.33 -11.44
CA GLU A 378 -6.50 29.44 -12.16
C GLU A 378 -5.25 29.10 -11.33
N SER A 379 -4.80 30.01 -10.45
CA SER A 379 -3.65 29.76 -9.57
C SER A 379 -3.93 28.63 -8.58
N VAL A 380 -5.15 28.55 -8.02
CA VAL A 380 -5.57 27.46 -7.12
C VAL A 380 -5.69 26.16 -7.89
N ILE A 381 -6.29 26.18 -9.09
CA ILE A 381 -6.38 24.99 -9.95
C ILE A 381 -4.98 24.44 -10.29
N ARG A 382 -4.02 25.32 -10.65
CA ARG A 382 -2.63 24.92 -10.91
C ARG A 382 -1.95 24.36 -9.67
N ASN A 383 -2.29 24.85 -8.48
CA ASN A 383 -1.80 24.28 -7.22
C ASN A 383 -2.35 22.85 -7.03
N ILE A 384 -3.67 22.65 -7.24
CA ILE A 384 -4.29 21.31 -7.19
C ILE A 384 -3.65 20.40 -8.24
N CYS A 385 -3.41 20.87 -9.48
CA CYS A 385 -2.68 20.09 -10.48
C CYS A 385 -1.27 19.70 -9.99
N GLY A 386 -0.55 20.63 -9.35
CA GLY A 386 0.77 20.37 -8.78
C GLY A 386 0.74 19.32 -7.67
N ILE A 387 -0.24 19.41 -6.78
CA ILE A 387 -0.52 18.41 -5.73
C ILE A 387 -0.79 17.04 -6.35
N MET A 388 -1.53 16.98 -7.45
CA MET A 388 -1.82 15.74 -8.19
C MET A 388 -0.66 15.32 -9.12
N MET A 389 0.54 15.89 -8.95
CA MET A 389 1.76 15.60 -9.73
C MET A 389 1.68 16.00 -11.22
N PHE A 390 0.85 16.98 -11.54
CA PHE A 390 0.76 17.58 -12.88
C PHE A 390 1.35 18.99 -12.87
N SER A 391 2.68 19.10 -12.78
CA SER A 391 3.36 20.41 -12.75
C SER A 391 3.67 20.96 -14.16
N GLY A 392 3.72 22.28 -14.29
CA GLY A 392 4.12 22.97 -15.50
C GLY A 392 3.25 22.61 -16.72
N ASP A 393 3.88 22.21 -17.81
CA ASP A 393 3.17 21.85 -19.06
C ASP A 393 2.44 20.51 -18.99
N ASN A 394 2.75 19.64 -18.00
CA ASN A 394 1.99 18.41 -17.80
C ASN A 394 0.52 18.69 -17.45
N ALA A 395 0.23 19.78 -16.75
CA ALA A 395 -1.14 20.19 -16.43
C ALA A 395 -1.98 20.59 -17.67
N LYS A 396 -1.35 20.84 -18.81
CA LYS A 396 -2.00 21.15 -20.08
C LYS A 396 -2.26 19.91 -20.95
N LYS A 397 -1.84 18.71 -20.51
CA LYS A 397 -2.13 17.47 -21.25
C LYS A 397 -3.62 17.21 -21.32
N LYS A 398 -4.06 16.65 -22.46
CA LYS A 398 -5.46 16.23 -22.63
C LYS A 398 -5.73 14.95 -21.84
N ILE A 399 -6.94 14.84 -21.30
CA ILE A 399 -7.41 13.66 -20.55
C ILE A 399 -7.30 12.37 -21.39
N SER A 400 -7.51 12.45 -22.71
CA SER A 400 -7.39 11.32 -23.63
C SER A 400 -5.99 10.68 -23.66
N LEU A 401 -4.94 11.44 -23.32
CA LEU A 401 -3.54 10.99 -23.35
C LEU A 401 -3.07 10.40 -22.01
N LEU A 402 -3.93 10.43 -20.98
CA LEU A 402 -3.58 10.02 -19.64
C LEU A 402 -3.76 8.51 -19.44
N SER A 403 -2.86 7.92 -18.67
CA SER A 403 -3.00 6.57 -18.14
C SER A 403 -4.17 6.48 -17.14
N GLY A 404 -4.62 5.26 -16.80
CA GLY A 404 -5.67 5.05 -15.81
C GLY A 404 -5.37 5.72 -14.47
N GLY A 405 -4.15 5.55 -13.95
CA GLY A 405 -3.72 6.18 -12.69
C GLY A 405 -3.65 7.70 -12.76
N GLU A 406 -3.24 8.28 -13.91
CA GLU A 406 -3.27 9.73 -14.09
C GLU A 406 -4.71 10.26 -14.12
N LYS A 407 -5.65 9.54 -14.76
CA LYS A 407 -7.07 9.89 -14.73
C LYS A 407 -7.66 9.83 -13.32
N SER A 408 -7.27 8.84 -12.51
CA SER A 408 -7.66 8.76 -11.10
C SER A 408 -7.19 9.98 -10.31
N ARG A 409 -5.94 10.43 -10.49
CA ARG A 409 -5.44 11.65 -9.86
C ARG A 409 -6.19 12.92 -10.32
N VAL A 410 -6.56 13.01 -11.59
CA VAL A 410 -7.41 14.12 -12.08
C VAL A 410 -8.76 14.11 -11.38
N MET A 411 -9.38 12.94 -11.24
CA MET A 411 -10.67 12.80 -10.55
C MET A 411 -10.57 13.22 -9.07
N LEU A 412 -9.51 12.82 -8.37
CA LEU A 412 -9.26 13.25 -7.00
C LEU A 412 -9.08 14.77 -6.93
N GLY A 413 -8.34 15.37 -7.88
CA GLY A 413 -8.21 16.82 -8.01
C GLY A 413 -9.53 17.54 -8.21
N LYS A 414 -10.48 16.94 -8.94
CA LYS A 414 -11.86 17.48 -9.09
C LYS A 414 -12.60 17.51 -7.76
N ILE A 415 -12.47 16.46 -6.94
CA ILE A 415 -13.14 16.40 -5.63
C ILE A 415 -12.53 17.40 -4.67
N ILE A 416 -11.20 17.58 -4.67
CA ILE A 416 -10.51 18.60 -3.87
C ILE A 416 -10.97 20.02 -4.25
N ALA A 417 -11.30 20.24 -5.53
CA ALA A 417 -11.81 21.54 -6.01
C ALA A 417 -13.29 21.80 -5.64
N GLN A 418 -14.01 20.83 -5.07
CA GLN A 418 -15.42 20.95 -4.69
C GLN A 418 -15.58 21.25 -3.20
N ASP A 419 -16.59 22.05 -2.85
CA ASP A 419 -17.05 22.22 -1.48
C ASP A 419 -18.06 21.10 -1.15
N VAL A 420 -17.63 20.07 -0.42
CA VAL A 420 -18.41 18.86 -0.11
C VAL A 420 -18.55 18.66 1.39
N ASN A 421 -19.54 17.89 1.83
CA ASN A 421 -19.66 17.45 3.22
C ASN A 421 -19.82 15.92 3.37
N LEU A 422 -19.86 15.22 2.24
CA LEU A 422 -19.86 13.76 2.17
C LEU A 422 -18.93 13.29 1.03
N LEU A 423 -18.08 12.31 1.31
CA LEU A 423 -17.21 11.67 0.32
C LEU A 423 -17.64 10.22 0.09
N PHE A 424 -17.81 9.83 -1.16
CA PHE A 424 -17.90 8.44 -1.60
C PHE A 424 -16.59 8.08 -2.28
N LEU A 425 -15.84 7.11 -1.73
CA LEU A 425 -14.52 6.75 -2.22
C LEU A 425 -14.46 5.24 -2.51
N ASP A 426 -14.32 4.86 -3.77
CA ASP A 426 -14.19 3.46 -4.21
C ASP A 426 -12.73 3.16 -4.58
N GLU A 427 -12.05 2.39 -3.72
CA GLU A 427 -10.64 2.02 -3.85
C GLU A 427 -9.72 3.25 -4.11
N PRO A 428 -9.76 4.29 -3.26
CA PRO A 428 -9.09 5.55 -3.55
C PRO A 428 -7.56 5.45 -3.48
N THR A 429 -7.01 4.40 -2.92
CA THR A 429 -5.56 4.17 -2.81
C THR A 429 -4.96 3.52 -4.06
N ASN A 430 -5.79 2.95 -4.94
CA ASN A 430 -5.30 2.28 -6.13
C ASN A 430 -4.57 3.25 -7.07
N HIS A 431 -3.40 2.83 -7.57
CA HIS A 431 -2.54 3.60 -8.48
C HIS A 431 -1.93 4.88 -7.88
N LEU A 432 -2.08 5.13 -6.58
CA LEU A 432 -1.37 6.17 -5.87
C LEU A 432 -0.06 5.63 -5.31
N ASP A 433 0.98 6.46 -5.28
CA ASP A 433 2.21 6.11 -4.59
C ASP A 433 2.08 6.32 -3.06
N ILE A 434 3.05 5.82 -2.32
CA ILE A 434 3.03 5.82 -0.85
C ILE A 434 2.78 7.23 -0.28
N GLU A 435 3.42 8.25 -0.82
CA GLU A 435 3.28 9.64 -0.35
C GLU A 435 1.87 10.18 -0.64
N SER A 436 1.30 9.85 -1.81
CA SER A 436 -0.07 10.21 -2.16
C SER A 436 -1.10 9.51 -1.27
N ILE A 437 -0.85 8.25 -0.90
CA ILE A 437 -1.72 7.49 0.02
C ILE A 437 -1.68 8.11 1.42
N GLU A 438 -0.50 8.50 1.93
CA GLU A 438 -0.37 9.18 3.22
C GLU A 438 -1.09 10.54 3.23
N ALA A 439 -0.89 11.32 2.17
CA ALA A 439 -1.57 12.61 2.03
C ALA A 439 -3.10 12.44 1.97
N LEU A 440 -3.59 11.44 1.21
CA LEU A 440 -5.01 11.12 1.13
C LEU A 440 -5.57 10.65 2.48
N THR A 441 -4.87 9.77 3.17
CA THR A 441 -5.26 9.27 4.49
C THR A 441 -5.37 10.40 5.50
N THR A 442 -4.38 11.32 5.50
CA THR A 442 -4.39 12.51 6.35
C THR A 442 -5.54 13.43 5.99
N ALA A 443 -5.77 13.70 4.70
CA ALA A 443 -6.86 14.54 4.23
C ALA A 443 -8.25 13.99 4.61
N ILE A 444 -8.45 12.67 4.53
CA ILE A 444 -9.71 12.03 4.98
C ILE A 444 -9.86 12.14 6.49
N LYS A 445 -8.79 11.92 7.26
CA LYS A 445 -8.80 12.00 8.72
C LYS A 445 -9.09 13.41 9.24
N GLU A 446 -8.59 14.43 8.55
CA GLU A 446 -8.78 15.85 8.91
C GLU A 446 -10.06 16.44 8.31
N PHE A 447 -10.75 15.71 7.43
CA PHE A 447 -11.99 16.16 6.81
C PHE A 447 -13.12 16.31 7.83
N ALA A 448 -13.67 17.51 7.98
CA ALA A 448 -14.75 17.81 8.92
C ALA A 448 -16.12 17.21 8.52
N GLY A 449 -16.25 16.70 7.30
CA GLY A 449 -17.43 16.00 6.78
C GLY A 449 -17.40 14.51 7.07
N SER A 450 -18.22 13.74 6.36
CA SER A 450 -18.33 12.29 6.50
C SER A 450 -17.81 11.59 5.25
N SER A 451 -17.41 10.34 5.40
CA SER A 451 -16.91 9.55 4.27
C SER A 451 -17.51 8.14 4.26
N ILE A 452 -17.75 7.61 3.06
CA ILE A 452 -18.04 6.18 2.85
C ILE A 452 -16.95 5.64 1.92
N ILE A 453 -16.19 4.66 2.39
CA ILE A 453 -14.98 4.20 1.73
C ILE A 453 -15.05 2.69 1.48
N VAL A 454 -14.96 2.30 0.22
CA VAL A 454 -14.68 0.91 -0.18
C VAL A 454 -13.17 0.78 -0.30
N THR A 455 -12.55 -0.11 0.45
CA THR A 455 -11.11 -0.35 0.33
C THR A 455 -10.67 -1.73 0.83
N HIS A 456 -9.55 -2.20 0.30
CA HIS A 456 -8.83 -3.39 0.73
C HIS A 456 -7.58 -3.07 1.58
N SER A 457 -7.24 -1.80 1.73
CA SER A 457 -6.12 -1.34 2.56
C SER A 457 -6.48 -1.41 4.04
N GLU A 458 -5.89 -2.36 4.77
CA GLU A 458 -6.05 -2.46 6.22
C GLU A 458 -5.52 -1.21 6.93
N GLU A 459 -4.44 -0.62 6.40
CA GLU A 459 -3.83 0.61 6.91
C GLU A 459 -4.84 1.78 6.88
N LEU A 460 -5.50 1.99 5.72
CA LEU A 460 -6.50 3.04 5.58
C LEU A 460 -7.70 2.79 6.49
N LEU A 461 -8.21 1.54 6.57
CA LEU A 461 -9.34 1.19 7.44
C LEU A 461 -9.05 1.51 8.90
N ARG A 462 -7.86 1.15 9.41
CA ARG A 462 -7.44 1.46 10.79
C ARG A 462 -7.29 2.95 11.05
N ALA A 463 -6.82 3.68 10.04
CA ALA A 463 -6.54 5.11 10.20
C ALA A 463 -7.80 5.98 10.27
N VAL A 464 -8.87 5.60 9.55
CA VAL A 464 -9.98 6.53 9.30
C VAL A 464 -11.38 5.96 9.58
N CYS A 465 -11.60 4.63 9.63
CA CYS A 465 -12.95 4.07 9.71
C CYS A 465 -13.43 3.89 11.16
N ASP A 466 -14.61 4.43 11.44
CA ASP A 466 -15.30 4.33 12.74
C ASP A 466 -16.25 3.13 12.79
N ARG A 467 -16.82 2.76 11.62
CA ARG A 467 -17.82 1.70 11.45
C ARG A 467 -17.59 0.96 10.15
N LEU A 468 -18.19 -0.23 10.03
CA LEU A 468 -18.00 -1.09 8.87
C LEU A 468 -19.32 -1.64 8.33
N ILE A 469 -19.37 -1.86 7.01
CA ILE A 469 -20.28 -2.82 6.37
C ILE A 469 -19.41 -3.95 5.83
N VAL A 470 -19.67 -5.16 6.29
CA VAL A 470 -18.86 -6.34 6.00
C VAL A 470 -19.61 -7.26 5.05
N PHE A 471 -19.09 -7.42 3.84
CA PHE A 471 -19.63 -8.36 2.85
C PHE A 471 -19.00 -9.74 3.07
N THR A 472 -19.85 -10.69 3.47
CA THR A 472 -19.51 -12.12 3.64
C THR A 472 -20.12 -12.97 2.52
N ASN A 473 -20.02 -14.29 2.65
CA ASN A 473 -20.73 -15.20 1.77
C ASN A 473 -22.27 -15.18 1.99
N ASP A 474 -22.70 -14.85 3.20
CA ASP A 474 -24.11 -14.88 3.63
C ASP A 474 -24.84 -13.55 3.39
N GLY A 475 -24.12 -12.48 3.03
CA GLY A 475 -24.71 -11.17 2.79
C GLY A 475 -23.80 -10.01 3.23
N ALA A 476 -24.43 -8.87 3.55
CA ALA A 476 -23.75 -7.68 4.01
C ALA A 476 -24.27 -7.29 5.41
N ASP A 477 -23.39 -7.26 6.39
CA ASP A 477 -23.70 -6.96 7.78
C ASP A 477 -23.12 -5.62 8.21
N TYR A 478 -23.91 -4.83 8.93
CA TYR A 478 -23.45 -3.60 9.55
C TYR A 478 -22.77 -3.87 10.89
N PHE A 479 -21.53 -3.43 11.05
CA PHE A 479 -20.73 -3.54 12.26
C PHE A 479 -20.45 -2.17 12.86
N ASN A 480 -20.90 -1.96 14.10
CA ASN A 480 -20.68 -0.72 14.85
C ASN A 480 -19.38 -0.82 15.65
N GLY A 481 -18.29 -0.42 15.07
CA GLY A 481 -16.94 -0.44 15.65
C GLY A 481 -15.85 -0.34 14.59
N THR A 482 -14.63 -0.14 15.06
CA THR A 482 -13.44 -0.01 14.22
C THR A 482 -13.03 -1.34 13.57
N TYR A 483 -12.10 -1.27 12.61
CA TYR A 483 -11.60 -2.46 11.93
C TYR A 483 -10.88 -3.44 12.89
N ASP A 484 -10.14 -2.94 13.87
CA ASP A 484 -9.47 -3.80 14.85
C ASP A 484 -10.49 -4.47 15.79
N GLU A 485 -11.54 -3.76 16.19
CA GLU A 485 -12.63 -4.36 16.95
C GLU A 485 -13.38 -5.44 16.16
N PHE A 486 -13.55 -5.24 14.85
CA PHE A 486 -14.12 -6.27 13.99
C PHE A 486 -13.23 -7.53 13.97
N LEU A 487 -11.91 -7.35 13.82
CA LEU A 487 -10.98 -8.49 13.83
C LEU A 487 -10.96 -9.25 15.15
N GLU A 488 -11.10 -8.53 16.28
CA GLU A 488 -11.14 -9.14 17.63
C GLU A 488 -12.45 -9.87 17.91
N LYS A 489 -13.60 -9.27 17.55
CA LYS A 489 -14.93 -9.75 17.94
C LYS A 489 -15.50 -10.80 16.97
N ILE A 490 -15.32 -10.60 15.68
CA ILE A 490 -15.92 -11.41 14.62
C ILE A 490 -14.81 -12.09 13.79
N GLY A 491 -13.84 -11.28 13.30
CA GLY A 491 -12.82 -11.73 12.37
C GLY A 491 -13.43 -12.17 11.03
N TRP A 492 -12.61 -12.80 10.21
CA TRP A 492 -13.04 -13.32 8.90
C TRP A 492 -13.55 -14.78 8.98
N GLY A 493 -13.66 -15.36 10.20
CA GLY A 493 -14.24 -16.69 10.44
C GLY A 493 -13.58 -17.84 9.68
N ASP A 494 -14.38 -18.81 9.24
CA ASP A 494 -13.94 -20.01 8.50
C ASP A 494 -13.39 -19.67 7.10
N ASP A 495 -13.62 -18.45 6.59
CA ASP A 495 -13.08 -17.95 5.32
C ASP A 495 -11.53 -17.91 5.26
N ILE A 496 -10.85 -17.98 6.43
CA ILE A 496 -9.38 -18.05 6.54
C ILE A 496 -8.89 -19.50 6.61
N GLU A 497 -9.69 -20.46 7.10
CA GLU A 497 -9.25 -21.87 7.21
C GLU A 497 -9.05 -22.49 5.83
N ASP A 498 -9.85 -22.12 4.83
CA ASP A 498 -9.68 -22.54 3.44
C ASP A 498 -8.42 -21.92 2.77
N ALA A 499 -7.88 -20.84 3.35
CA ALA A 499 -6.76 -20.08 2.80
C ALA A 499 -5.38 -20.42 3.44
N LYS A 500 -5.30 -21.27 4.46
CA LYS A 500 -3.99 -21.59 5.08
C LYS A 500 -3.21 -22.58 4.20
N PRO A 501 -1.94 -22.27 3.82
CA PRO A 501 -1.07 -23.24 3.20
C PRO A 501 -0.82 -24.39 4.18
N THR A 502 -1.36 -25.56 3.86
CA THR A 502 -1.16 -26.75 4.70
C THR A 502 0.31 -27.13 4.66
N LYS A 503 1.03 -26.92 5.76
CA LYS A 503 2.37 -27.50 5.93
C LYS A 503 2.23 -29.00 5.81
N THR A 504 3.01 -29.60 4.91
CA THR A 504 3.15 -31.05 4.75
C THR A 504 3.56 -31.63 6.11
N LYS A 505 2.64 -32.24 6.83
CA LYS A 505 2.96 -33.02 8.02
C LYS A 505 3.46 -34.36 7.56
N GLU A 506 4.75 -34.57 7.60
CA GLU A 506 5.29 -35.92 7.76
C GLU A 506 4.74 -36.50 9.06
N SER A 507 4.20 -37.70 8.92
CA SER A 507 3.52 -38.45 9.95
C SER A 507 4.41 -38.74 11.15
N GLN A 508 4.15 -38.07 12.27
CA GLN A 508 4.42 -38.67 13.60
C GLN A 508 3.11 -38.63 14.39
N LYS A 509 2.52 -39.81 14.57
CA LYS A 509 1.38 -40.02 15.47
C LYS A 509 1.87 -39.80 16.91
N SER A 510 1.37 -38.74 17.54
CA SER A 510 1.34 -38.64 18.99
C SER A 510 -0.10 -38.39 19.40
N ASP A 511 -0.65 -39.36 20.15
CA ASP A 511 -1.97 -39.28 20.78
C ASP A 511 -2.00 -38.11 21.78
N LYS A 512 -2.73 -37.05 21.43
CA LYS A 512 -3.22 -36.06 22.41
C LYS A 512 -4.75 -36.06 22.40
N PRO A 513 -5.43 -35.95 23.54
CA PRO A 513 -6.88 -36.00 23.63
C PRO A 513 -7.50 -34.79 22.92
N LYS A 514 -8.48 -35.06 22.05
CA LYS A 514 -9.27 -34.03 21.34
C LYS A 514 -10.13 -33.27 22.34
N ILE A 515 -9.79 -32.02 22.61
CA ILE A 515 -10.63 -31.08 23.36
C ILE A 515 -11.84 -30.71 22.51
N ASN A 516 -13.03 -30.74 23.11
CA ASN A 516 -14.30 -30.46 22.44
C ASN A 516 -14.34 -28.99 21.98
N LYS A 517 -14.79 -28.70 20.72
CA LYS A 517 -14.83 -27.34 20.11
C LYS A 517 -15.47 -26.28 21.04
N LYS A 518 -16.41 -26.68 21.89
CA LYS A 518 -17.09 -25.78 22.85
C LYS A 518 -16.22 -25.43 24.05
N GLU A 519 -15.41 -26.35 24.52
CA GLU A 519 -14.44 -26.14 25.62
C GLU A 519 -13.25 -25.30 25.17
N SER A 520 -12.73 -25.52 23.96
CA SER A 520 -11.67 -24.69 23.37
C SER A 520 -12.11 -23.22 23.23
N LYS A 521 -13.35 -22.97 22.80
CA LYS A 521 -13.90 -21.60 22.69
C LYS A 521 -14.05 -20.92 24.06
N GLN A 522 -14.44 -21.67 25.09
CA GLN A 522 -14.54 -21.13 26.48
C GLN A 522 -13.14 -20.83 27.05
N LEU A 523 -12.17 -21.71 26.85
CA LEU A 523 -10.79 -21.50 27.32
C LEU A 523 -10.13 -20.29 26.62
N ARG A 524 -10.35 -20.13 25.32
CA ARG A 524 -9.85 -18.95 24.57
C ARG A 524 -10.45 -17.65 25.10
N ALA A 525 -11.76 -17.62 25.36
CA ALA A 525 -12.43 -16.45 25.93
C ALA A 525 -11.89 -16.12 27.34
N GLN A 526 -11.60 -17.12 28.17
CA GLN A 526 -11.01 -16.94 29.50
C GLN A 526 -9.58 -16.39 29.42
N LEU A 527 -8.76 -16.86 28.47
CA LEU A 527 -7.40 -16.36 28.26
C LEU A 527 -7.40 -14.89 27.79
N VAL A 528 -8.30 -14.52 26.90
CA VAL A 528 -8.46 -13.13 26.44
C VAL A 528 -8.89 -12.21 27.59
N ALA A 529 -9.85 -12.65 28.41
CA ALA A 529 -10.30 -11.88 29.57
C ALA A 529 -9.17 -11.71 30.59
N LYS A 530 -8.40 -12.76 30.87
CA LYS A 530 -7.23 -12.73 31.77
C LYS A 530 -6.17 -11.77 31.26
N LYS A 531 -5.78 -11.86 29.97
CA LYS A 531 -4.83 -10.92 29.34
C LYS A 531 -5.27 -9.47 29.51
N SER A 532 -6.55 -9.17 29.24
CA SER A 532 -7.11 -7.82 29.38
C SER A 532 -7.04 -7.33 30.83
N GLN A 533 -7.31 -8.21 31.80
CA GLN A 533 -7.26 -7.89 33.22
C GLN A 533 -5.84 -7.61 33.69
N ASP A 534 -4.85 -8.37 33.21
CA ASP A 534 -3.43 -8.24 33.58
C ASP A 534 -2.77 -7.02 32.93
N LEU A 535 -3.16 -6.67 31.69
CA LEU A 535 -2.60 -5.53 30.95
C LEU A 535 -3.16 -4.17 31.38
N LYS A 536 -4.42 -4.11 31.84
CA LYS A 536 -5.07 -2.84 32.20
C LYS A 536 -4.32 -2.03 33.26
N PRO A 537 -3.86 -2.60 34.42
CA PRO A 537 -3.12 -1.86 35.43
C PRO A 537 -1.72 -1.44 34.94
N LEU A 538 -1.08 -2.22 34.07
CA LEU A 538 0.24 -1.91 33.54
C LEU A 538 0.20 -0.75 32.55
N LYS A 539 -0.83 -0.70 31.68
CA LYS A 539 -1.06 0.43 30.76
C LYS A 539 -1.35 1.73 31.53
N ALA A 540 -2.19 1.68 32.57
CA ALA A 540 -2.46 2.83 33.43
C ALA A 540 -1.20 3.32 34.15
N LYS A 541 -0.29 2.41 34.54
CA LYS A 541 0.98 2.76 35.16
C LYS A 541 1.95 3.41 34.20
N ILE A 542 1.98 3.01 32.93
CA ILE A 542 2.78 3.69 31.89
C ILE A 542 2.30 5.12 31.72
N GLU A 543 1.00 5.34 31.58
CA GLU A 543 0.41 6.67 31.42
C GLU A 543 0.73 7.59 32.60
N GLU A 544 0.71 7.06 33.83
CA GLU A 544 1.13 7.81 35.03
C GLU A 544 2.62 8.18 35.02
N LEU A 545 3.48 7.23 34.61
CA LEU A 545 4.93 7.44 34.54
C LEU A 545 5.32 8.40 33.39
N GLU A 546 4.64 8.33 32.24
CA GLU A 546 4.83 9.26 31.13
C GLU A 546 4.45 10.69 31.52
N ASN A 547 3.33 10.86 32.24
CA ASN A 547 2.94 12.15 32.79
C ASN A 547 3.97 12.68 33.81
N LYS A 548 4.55 11.81 34.62
CA LYS A 548 5.67 12.18 35.52
C LYS A 548 6.94 12.56 34.76
N ALA A 549 7.30 11.79 33.74
CA ALA A 549 8.49 12.04 32.92
C ALA A 549 8.42 13.39 32.19
N SER A 550 7.22 13.84 31.80
CA SER A 550 7.01 15.12 31.12
C SER A 550 7.32 16.35 31.99
N THR A 551 7.30 16.19 33.33
CA THR A 551 7.53 17.27 34.32
C THR A 551 8.93 17.26 34.94
N LEU A 552 9.77 16.26 34.64
CA LEU A 552 11.08 16.05 35.23
C LEU A 552 12.22 16.35 34.24
N PHE A 553 13.38 16.75 34.78
CA PHE A 553 14.62 17.03 34.01
C PHE A 553 15.82 16.30 34.62
N GLY A 554 16.78 15.89 33.76
CA GLY A 554 18.07 15.31 34.18
C GLY A 554 17.94 13.87 34.71
N LEU A 555 18.73 13.55 35.75
CA LEU A 555 18.87 12.21 36.35
C LEU A 555 17.55 11.60 36.84
N ASP A 556 16.60 12.42 37.29
CA ASP A 556 15.32 11.93 37.77
C ASP A 556 14.39 11.54 36.62
N LYS A 557 14.49 12.18 35.47
CA LYS A 557 13.80 11.78 34.24
C LYS A 557 14.29 10.41 33.75
N THR A 558 15.60 10.18 33.76
CA THR A 558 16.19 8.89 33.34
C THR A 558 15.77 7.73 34.24
N LYS A 559 15.53 7.95 35.54
CA LYS A 559 15.00 6.93 36.44
C LYS A 559 13.57 6.54 36.08
N VAL A 560 12.72 7.52 35.77
CA VAL A 560 11.32 7.27 35.38
C VAL A 560 11.27 6.58 34.00
N GLU A 561 12.13 6.96 33.08
CA GLU A 561 12.25 6.29 31.76
C GLU A 561 12.66 4.82 31.90
N ASN A 562 13.55 4.49 32.83
CA ASN A 562 13.92 3.10 33.13
C ASN A 562 12.74 2.32 33.76
N GLU A 563 11.94 2.95 34.63
CA GLU A 563 10.74 2.32 35.18
C GLU A 563 9.69 2.06 34.08
N ILE A 564 9.53 2.94 33.10
CA ILE A 564 8.67 2.72 31.92
C ILE A 564 9.17 1.49 31.15
N LEU A 565 10.47 1.39 30.90
CA LEU A 565 11.08 0.27 30.19
C LEU A 565 10.82 -1.08 30.88
N GLU A 566 10.93 -1.11 32.22
CA GLU A 566 10.61 -2.33 33.01
C GLU A 566 9.14 -2.72 32.92
N VAL A 567 8.21 -1.74 32.89
CA VAL A 567 6.78 -2.02 32.73
C VAL A 567 6.48 -2.50 31.31
N MET A 568 7.12 -1.95 30.30
CA MET A 568 7.00 -2.40 28.90
C MET A 568 7.50 -3.84 28.73
N GLN A 569 8.62 -4.21 29.33
CA GLN A 569 9.11 -5.60 29.32
C GLN A 569 8.13 -6.59 29.96
N LYS A 570 7.45 -6.18 31.03
CA LYS A 570 6.39 -7.00 31.64
C LYS A 570 5.17 -7.16 30.71
N ILE A 571 4.78 -6.13 30.00
CA ILE A 571 3.70 -6.21 29.00
C ILE A 571 4.09 -7.17 27.87
N GLU A 572 5.32 -7.12 27.41
CA GLU A 572 5.84 -7.99 26.35
C GLU A 572 5.88 -9.46 26.81
N SER A 573 6.28 -9.72 28.06
CA SER A 573 6.25 -11.04 28.67
C SER A 573 4.82 -11.63 28.74
N ILE A 574 3.81 -10.82 29.15
CA ILE A 574 2.41 -11.25 29.19
C ILE A 574 1.88 -11.53 27.77
N ASN A 575 2.23 -10.73 26.79
CA ASN A 575 1.85 -10.97 25.40
C ASN A 575 2.46 -12.27 24.86
N SER A 576 3.74 -12.53 25.12
CA SER A 576 4.44 -13.74 24.70
C SER A 576 3.85 -15.01 25.35
N GLU A 577 3.52 -14.95 26.64
CA GLU A 577 2.86 -16.05 27.36
C GLU A 577 1.45 -16.32 26.83
N PHE A 578 0.69 -15.26 26.52
CA PHE A 578 -0.63 -15.37 25.92
C PHE A 578 -0.55 -16.03 24.53
N ASP A 579 0.37 -15.60 23.67
CA ASP A 579 0.54 -16.15 22.33
C ASP A 579 0.94 -17.63 22.39
N LYS A 580 1.79 -18.02 23.35
CA LYS A 580 2.14 -19.41 23.60
C LYS A 580 0.91 -20.24 24.02
N ASN A 581 0.13 -19.77 24.99
CA ASN A 581 -1.06 -20.46 25.48
C ASN A 581 -2.16 -20.53 24.39
N MET A 582 -2.29 -19.51 23.55
CA MET A 582 -3.21 -19.53 22.41
C MET A 582 -2.77 -20.51 21.32
N SER A 583 -1.45 -20.66 21.09
CA SER A 583 -0.92 -21.63 20.14
C SER A 583 -1.09 -23.09 20.61
N GLU A 584 -1.12 -23.34 21.94
CA GLU A 584 -1.37 -24.66 22.52
C GLU A 584 -2.86 -25.08 22.43
N LEU A 585 -3.77 -24.09 22.28
CA LEU A 585 -5.22 -24.32 22.13
C LEU A 585 -5.67 -24.33 20.64
N SER A 586 -4.75 -24.07 19.72
CA SER A 586 -5.01 -24.19 18.28
C SER A 586 -4.54 -25.56 17.79
#